data_ed62fef044a93be71318e71134ebe830
#
_entry.id   ed62fef044a93be71318e71134ebe830
#
_cell.length_a   1.000
_cell.length_b   1.000
_cell.length_c   1.000
_cell.angle_alpha   90.00
_cell.angle_beta   90.00
_cell.angle_gamma   90.00
#
_symmetry.space_group_name_H-M   'P 1'
#
loop_
_entity.id
_entity.type
_entity.pdbx_description
1 polymer ?
#
loop_
_entity_poly.entity_id
_entity_poly.type
_entity_poly.pdbx_seq_one_letter_code
_entity_poly.pdbx_strand_id
1 'polypeptide(L)'
;MTPRRTLRCRRYRHTALALAALVLAAAPVAGQAAPAPDTLPPVVRVAADSARGFRWAYYLYVPPSLRADSTRSRPRTILVMPNNTGKLDDDPAVHERYVRELLPHFRRTAGRLGVAMLMPAFPRPASSDDLYTHALDRDAMLAKEPGLRRLDLQLLAMIDDARAKLAAEGIRAEDRVLMHGHSAAGMFVNRFVLLHPERVKAATIGAPGGWPTLPVAAHGGRRLRFPVGVADLGALAGRPFDLRRAREVPLYFFLGARDTNDSVPYDDSYDPEDRALVLELFGPTPAARWPRAAEIVRAELPRATFHTYPGVGHEINQAMWADIWAFLGPHAAR
;
A
#
# COMPACT_ATOMS: atom_id res chain seq x y z
N MET A 1 -5.22 11.98 48.81
CA MET A 1 -5.86 12.90 47.84
C MET A 1 -4.76 13.62 47.06
N THR A 2 -4.38 13.12 45.92
CA THR A 2 -3.34 13.68 45.04
C THR A 2 -4.01 14.17 43.77
N PRO A 3 -3.78 15.39 43.30
CA PRO A 3 -4.49 15.91 42.15
C PRO A 3 -3.93 15.33 40.84
N ARG A 4 -4.82 14.80 40.01
CA ARG A 4 -4.57 14.41 38.61
C ARG A 4 -4.24 15.67 37.81
N ARG A 5 -3.01 15.76 37.31
CA ARG A 5 -2.62 16.75 36.30
C ARG A 5 -3.11 16.28 34.93
N THR A 6 -4.12 16.94 34.42
CA THR A 6 -4.55 16.85 33.01
C THR A 6 -3.53 17.58 32.15
N LEU A 7 -2.76 16.85 31.37
CA LEU A 7 -1.93 17.42 30.31
C LEU A 7 -2.84 17.83 29.14
N ARG A 8 -3.04 19.13 29.01
CA ARG A 8 -3.73 19.73 27.85
C ARG A 8 -2.89 19.51 26.59
N CYS A 9 -3.51 18.87 25.62
CA CYS A 9 -3.03 18.73 24.25
C CYS A 9 -2.70 20.10 23.65
N ARG A 10 -1.44 20.35 23.34
CA ARG A 10 -0.99 21.58 22.68
C ARG A 10 -1.26 21.44 21.18
N ARG A 11 -2.32 22.07 20.70
CA ARG A 11 -2.59 22.23 19.27
C ARG A 11 -1.44 23.00 18.63
N TYR A 12 -0.63 22.34 17.82
CA TYR A 12 0.31 23.00 16.93
C TYR A 12 -0.46 23.68 15.81
N ARG A 13 -0.53 25.00 15.87
CA ARG A 13 -0.99 25.82 14.74
C ARG A 13 0.10 25.76 13.66
N HIS A 14 -0.24 25.21 12.50
CA HIS A 14 0.59 25.31 11.31
C HIS A 14 0.65 26.79 10.89
N THR A 15 1.78 27.43 11.09
CA THR A 15 2.12 28.69 10.45
C THR A 15 2.44 28.40 8.98
N ALA A 16 1.52 28.75 8.12
CA ALA A 16 1.74 28.76 6.67
C ALA A 16 2.73 29.89 6.35
N LEU A 17 3.97 29.53 6.02
CA LEU A 17 4.92 30.45 5.40
C LEU A 17 4.50 30.63 3.94
N ALA A 18 3.93 31.78 3.64
CA ALA A 18 3.64 32.24 2.28
C ALA A 18 5.00 32.53 1.59
N LEU A 19 5.44 31.62 0.71
CA LEU A 19 6.49 31.93 -0.26
C LEU A 19 5.85 32.77 -1.37
N ALA A 20 6.29 34.03 -1.48
CA ALA A 20 5.97 34.88 -2.61
C ALA A 20 6.63 34.32 -3.87
N ALA A 21 5.83 33.74 -4.76
CA ALA A 21 6.28 33.30 -6.07
C ALA A 21 6.49 34.54 -6.97
N LEU A 22 7.74 34.77 -7.38
CA LEU A 22 8.10 35.69 -8.43
C LEU A 22 7.56 35.13 -9.75
N VAL A 23 6.50 35.71 -10.28
CA VAL A 23 5.97 35.36 -11.60
C VAL A 23 6.87 35.96 -12.66
N LEU A 24 7.81 35.17 -13.17
CA LEU A 24 8.46 35.43 -14.45
C LEU A 24 7.46 35.09 -15.55
N ALA A 25 7.00 36.08 -16.29
CA ALA A 25 6.18 35.91 -17.47
C ALA A 25 6.98 35.16 -18.53
N ALA A 26 6.75 33.85 -18.65
CA ALA A 26 7.22 33.05 -19.77
C ALA A 26 6.30 33.31 -20.98
N ALA A 27 6.92 33.69 -22.12
CA ALA A 27 6.23 33.81 -23.38
C ALA A 27 5.53 32.50 -23.76
N PRO A 28 4.38 32.54 -24.47
CA PRO A 28 3.66 31.33 -24.85
C PRO A 28 4.53 30.49 -25.82
N VAL A 29 4.95 29.32 -25.40
CA VAL A 29 5.49 28.29 -26.29
C VAL A 29 4.31 27.78 -27.12
N ALA A 30 4.26 28.14 -28.39
CA ALA A 30 3.28 27.64 -29.33
C ALA A 30 3.48 26.12 -29.49
N GLY A 31 2.39 25.35 -29.33
CA GLY A 31 2.31 23.99 -29.84
C GLY A 31 2.48 22.84 -28.86
N GLN A 32 1.93 22.90 -27.65
CA GLN A 32 1.57 21.66 -27.00
C GLN A 32 0.22 21.20 -27.55
N ALA A 33 0.28 20.18 -28.42
CA ALA A 33 -0.92 19.48 -28.88
C ALA A 33 -1.71 19.03 -27.61
N ALA A 34 -3.03 19.26 -27.62
CA ALA A 34 -3.89 18.75 -26.57
C ALA A 34 -3.60 17.25 -26.39
N PRO A 35 -3.52 16.74 -25.15
CA PRO A 35 -3.28 15.32 -24.93
C PRO A 35 -4.35 14.55 -25.72
N ALA A 36 -3.90 13.56 -26.51
CA ALA A 36 -4.80 12.69 -27.26
C ALA A 36 -5.90 12.19 -26.33
N PRO A 37 -7.17 12.11 -26.80
CA PRO A 37 -8.26 11.64 -25.98
C PRO A 37 -7.89 10.28 -25.39
N ASP A 38 -8.16 10.11 -24.10
CA ASP A 38 -7.87 8.89 -23.38
C ASP A 38 -8.69 7.73 -23.95
N THR A 39 -8.08 6.99 -24.87
CA THR A 39 -8.71 5.85 -25.59
C THR A 39 -8.78 4.58 -24.75
N LEU A 40 -8.29 4.60 -23.52
CA LEU A 40 -8.33 3.43 -22.65
C LEU A 40 -9.78 3.16 -22.18
N PRO A 41 -10.18 1.87 -22.05
CA PRO A 41 -11.51 1.51 -21.56
C PRO A 41 -11.82 2.16 -20.21
N PRO A 42 -13.10 2.39 -19.92
CA PRO A 42 -13.50 2.93 -18.64
C PRO A 42 -13.14 1.98 -17.51
N VAL A 43 -12.80 2.55 -16.36
CA VAL A 43 -12.66 1.82 -15.11
C VAL A 43 -14.05 1.62 -14.52
N VAL A 44 -14.39 0.39 -14.15
CA VAL A 44 -15.67 0.07 -13.54
C VAL A 44 -15.61 0.31 -12.04
N ARG A 45 -16.50 1.17 -11.54
CA ARG A 45 -16.74 1.30 -10.09
C ARG A 45 -17.63 0.16 -9.62
N VAL A 46 -17.16 -0.61 -8.65
CA VAL A 46 -17.95 -1.62 -7.95
C VAL A 46 -18.36 -1.06 -6.60
N ALA A 47 -19.65 -1.00 -6.35
CA ALA A 47 -20.18 -0.51 -5.07
C ALA A 47 -19.83 -1.46 -3.92
N ALA A 48 -19.81 -0.93 -2.71
CA ALA A 48 -19.69 -1.71 -1.48
C ALA A 48 -20.77 -2.80 -1.43
N ASP A 49 -20.39 -3.98 -0.96
CA ASP A 49 -21.27 -5.12 -0.75
C ASP A 49 -20.91 -5.83 0.56
N SER A 50 -21.61 -5.47 1.63
CA SER A 50 -21.36 -6.04 2.95
C SER A 50 -21.74 -7.52 3.04
N ALA A 51 -22.67 -8.00 2.20
CA ALA A 51 -23.01 -9.41 2.13
C ALA A 51 -21.88 -10.26 1.54
N ARG A 52 -21.06 -9.64 0.68
CA ARG A 52 -19.84 -10.25 0.13
C ARG A 52 -18.59 -9.98 0.96
N GLY A 53 -18.68 -9.22 2.05
CA GLY A 53 -17.59 -9.01 3.00
C GLY A 53 -16.79 -7.74 2.80
N PHE A 54 -17.18 -6.79 1.97
CA PHE A 54 -16.51 -5.50 1.80
C PHE A 54 -17.47 -4.32 1.89
N ARG A 55 -17.07 -3.29 2.60
CA ARG A 55 -17.92 -2.14 2.96
C ARG A 55 -17.54 -0.85 2.20
N TRP A 56 -16.53 -0.90 1.35
CA TRP A 56 -16.06 0.22 0.55
C TRP A 56 -16.10 -0.14 -0.92
N ALA A 57 -16.28 0.87 -1.78
CA ALA A 57 -16.21 0.66 -3.21
C ALA A 57 -14.77 0.29 -3.64
N TYR A 58 -14.67 -0.40 -4.76
CA TYR A 58 -13.40 -0.58 -5.45
C TYR A 58 -13.54 -0.31 -6.94
N TYR A 59 -12.43 -0.09 -7.60
CA TYR A 59 -12.35 0.19 -9.02
C TYR A 59 -11.65 -0.96 -9.74
N LEU A 60 -12.32 -1.51 -10.76
CA LEU A 60 -11.81 -2.61 -11.58
C LEU A 60 -11.53 -2.10 -13.00
N TYR A 61 -10.31 -2.28 -13.46
CA TYR A 61 -9.90 -1.99 -14.83
C TYR A 61 -9.48 -3.27 -15.53
N VAL A 62 -9.98 -3.47 -16.76
CA VAL A 62 -9.62 -4.60 -17.62
C VAL A 62 -9.05 -4.04 -18.93
N PRO A 63 -7.73 -4.21 -19.19
CA PRO A 63 -7.12 -3.66 -20.39
C PRO A 63 -7.67 -4.35 -21.66
N PRO A 64 -7.73 -3.64 -22.82
CA PRO A 64 -8.21 -4.19 -24.09
C PRO A 64 -7.49 -5.47 -24.51
N SER A 65 -6.18 -5.52 -24.30
CA SER A 65 -5.36 -6.69 -24.60
C SER A 65 -5.83 -7.95 -23.88
N LEU A 66 -6.31 -7.82 -22.65
CA LEU A 66 -6.83 -8.94 -21.86
C LEU A 66 -8.20 -9.40 -22.37
N ARG A 67 -9.04 -8.48 -22.86
CA ARG A 67 -10.36 -8.79 -23.46
C ARG A 67 -10.24 -9.41 -24.84
N ALA A 68 -9.25 -8.96 -25.64
CA ALA A 68 -9.02 -9.43 -27.01
C ALA A 68 -8.28 -10.77 -27.07
N ASP A 69 -7.76 -11.26 -25.93
CA ASP A 69 -6.97 -12.48 -25.91
C ASP A 69 -7.84 -13.70 -26.19
N SER A 70 -7.66 -14.27 -27.38
CA SER A 70 -8.34 -15.50 -27.80
C SER A 70 -7.88 -16.74 -27.05
N THR A 71 -6.72 -16.66 -26.35
CA THR A 71 -6.18 -17.77 -25.56
C THR A 71 -6.69 -17.75 -24.11
N ARG A 72 -7.98 -17.51 -23.90
CA ARG A 72 -8.63 -17.45 -22.57
C ARG A 72 -8.45 -18.69 -21.69
N SER A 73 -7.69 -19.67 -22.17
CA SER A 73 -7.39 -20.92 -21.45
C SER A 73 -6.51 -20.75 -20.22
N ARG A 74 -5.62 -19.72 -20.19
CA ARG A 74 -4.71 -19.49 -19.06
C ARG A 74 -5.32 -18.51 -18.05
N PRO A 75 -5.28 -18.83 -16.75
CA PRO A 75 -5.64 -17.86 -15.73
C PRO A 75 -4.75 -16.61 -15.80
N ARG A 76 -5.33 -15.45 -15.55
CA ARG A 76 -4.65 -14.14 -15.54
C ARG A 76 -4.54 -13.64 -14.13
N THR A 77 -3.46 -12.97 -13.81
CA THR A 77 -3.32 -12.35 -12.50
C THR A 77 -4.01 -10.98 -12.44
N ILE A 78 -4.37 -10.53 -11.24
CA ILE A 78 -4.87 -9.18 -10.97
C ILE A 78 -3.75 -8.40 -10.29
N LEU A 79 -3.51 -7.16 -10.73
CA LEU A 79 -2.68 -6.21 -10.01
C LEU A 79 -3.54 -5.46 -9.00
N VAL A 80 -3.25 -5.60 -7.72
CA VAL A 80 -3.89 -4.88 -6.64
C VAL A 80 -3.02 -3.71 -6.22
N MET A 81 -3.60 -2.53 -6.20
CA MET A 81 -2.94 -1.29 -5.80
C MET A 81 -3.79 -0.61 -4.73
N PRO A 82 -3.51 -0.82 -3.43
CA PRO A 82 -4.20 -0.12 -2.37
C PRO A 82 -4.06 1.40 -2.55
N ASN A 83 -5.15 2.14 -2.31
CA ASN A 83 -5.07 3.59 -2.36
C ASN A 83 -4.16 4.13 -1.25
N ASN A 84 -3.53 5.27 -1.53
CA ASN A 84 -2.66 5.93 -0.57
C ASN A 84 -3.45 6.84 0.36
N THR A 85 -2.78 7.49 1.28
CA THR A 85 -3.28 8.28 2.42
C THR A 85 -4.49 9.18 2.12
N GLY A 86 -4.47 9.93 1.02
CA GLY A 86 -5.55 10.86 0.68
C GLY A 86 -5.77 11.96 1.72
N LYS A 87 -6.97 12.51 1.76
CA LYS A 87 -7.41 13.51 2.74
C LYS A 87 -8.05 12.84 3.95
N LEU A 88 -7.95 13.47 5.10
CA LEU A 88 -8.69 13.13 6.29
C LEU A 88 -10.09 13.73 6.18
N ASP A 89 -11.12 12.89 5.98
CA ASP A 89 -12.50 13.35 5.75
C ASP A 89 -13.49 12.21 6.07
N ASP A 90 -14.68 12.55 6.57
CA ASP A 90 -15.74 11.59 6.86
C ASP A 90 -16.64 11.28 5.64
N ASP A 91 -16.56 12.09 4.58
CA ASP A 91 -17.30 11.84 3.35
C ASP A 91 -16.60 10.79 2.47
N PRO A 92 -17.20 9.60 2.28
CA PRO A 92 -16.63 8.56 1.41
C PRO A 92 -16.39 9.04 -0.04
N ALA A 93 -17.16 10.02 -0.52
CA ALA A 93 -16.99 10.55 -1.86
C ALA A 93 -15.66 11.30 -2.04
N VAL A 94 -15.08 11.84 -0.98
CA VAL A 94 -13.74 12.46 -0.98
C VAL A 94 -12.68 11.41 -1.28
N HIS A 95 -12.74 10.26 -0.63
CA HIS A 95 -11.80 9.15 -0.82
C HIS A 95 -11.93 8.53 -2.21
N GLU A 96 -13.17 8.33 -2.68
CA GLU A 96 -13.40 7.84 -4.04
C GLU A 96 -12.92 8.83 -5.11
N ARG A 97 -13.07 10.14 -4.88
CA ARG A 97 -12.53 11.16 -5.78
C ARG A 97 -11.01 11.07 -5.88
N TYR A 98 -10.35 10.94 -4.75
CA TYR A 98 -8.90 10.76 -4.72
C TYR A 98 -8.45 9.50 -5.49
N VAL A 99 -9.13 8.37 -5.30
CA VAL A 99 -8.85 7.16 -6.08
C VAL A 99 -9.02 7.42 -7.57
N ARG A 100 -10.11 8.09 -7.99
CA ARG A 100 -10.34 8.41 -9.41
C ARG A 100 -9.24 9.28 -10.03
N GLU A 101 -8.64 10.18 -9.27
CA GLU A 101 -7.49 10.99 -9.70
C GLU A 101 -6.24 10.13 -9.97
N LEU A 102 -6.08 9.03 -9.27
CA LEU A 102 -4.94 8.11 -9.43
C LEU A 102 -5.13 7.12 -10.60
N LEU A 103 -6.37 6.77 -10.94
CA LEU A 103 -6.67 5.73 -11.92
C LEU A 103 -6.01 5.94 -13.30
N PRO A 104 -5.96 7.16 -13.89
CA PRO A 104 -5.33 7.35 -15.21
C PRO A 104 -3.86 6.95 -15.24
N HIS A 105 -3.15 7.12 -14.13
CA HIS A 105 -1.75 6.73 -14.02
C HIS A 105 -1.61 5.21 -13.87
N PHE A 106 -2.37 4.61 -12.97
CA PHE A 106 -2.21 3.20 -12.63
C PHE A 106 -2.78 2.24 -13.67
N ARG A 107 -3.85 2.60 -14.40
CA ARG A 107 -4.34 1.78 -15.50
C ARG A 107 -3.33 1.64 -16.65
N ARG A 108 -2.42 2.63 -16.83
CA ARG A 108 -1.30 2.49 -17.79
C ARG A 108 -0.33 1.39 -17.34
N THR A 109 -0.05 1.30 -16.04
CA THR A 109 0.76 0.21 -15.49
C THR A 109 0.11 -1.15 -15.72
N ALA A 110 -1.19 -1.28 -15.43
CA ALA A 110 -1.94 -2.51 -15.68
C ALA A 110 -1.97 -2.88 -17.15
N GLY A 111 -2.18 -1.90 -18.04
CA GLY A 111 -2.14 -2.09 -19.49
C GLY A 111 -0.77 -2.55 -19.98
N ARG A 112 0.31 -1.97 -19.47
CA ARG A 112 1.69 -2.38 -19.77
C ARG A 112 1.99 -3.82 -19.35
N LEU A 113 1.49 -4.23 -18.18
CA LEU A 113 1.65 -5.59 -17.68
C LEU A 113 0.66 -6.59 -18.31
N GLY A 114 -0.36 -6.12 -19.03
CA GLY A 114 -1.40 -6.97 -19.62
C GLY A 114 -2.28 -7.66 -18.58
N VAL A 115 -2.51 -7.03 -17.42
CA VAL A 115 -3.26 -7.59 -16.29
C VAL A 115 -4.47 -6.73 -15.93
N ALA A 116 -5.52 -7.32 -15.35
CA ALA A 116 -6.57 -6.55 -14.71
C ALA A 116 -6.03 -5.82 -13.47
N MET A 117 -6.63 -4.68 -13.11
CA MET A 117 -6.24 -3.91 -11.92
C MET A 117 -7.42 -3.70 -11.01
N LEU A 118 -7.19 -3.88 -9.71
CA LEU A 118 -8.11 -3.56 -8.63
C LEU A 118 -7.51 -2.49 -7.73
N MET A 119 -8.27 -1.41 -7.50
CA MET A 119 -7.94 -0.37 -6.53
C MET A 119 -9.10 -0.18 -5.56
N PRO A 120 -8.96 -0.49 -4.26
CA PRO A 120 -9.98 -0.20 -3.26
C PRO A 120 -10.08 1.32 -3.04
N ALA A 121 -11.20 1.78 -2.50
CA ALA A 121 -11.38 3.16 -2.04
C ALA A 121 -11.50 3.18 -0.51
N PHE A 122 -10.46 2.73 0.17
CA PHE A 122 -10.43 2.73 1.63
C PHE A 122 -10.44 4.16 2.16
N PRO A 123 -11.22 4.45 3.20
CA PRO A 123 -11.34 5.78 3.76
C PRO A 123 -10.21 6.11 4.73
N ARG A 124 -10.07 7.40 5.00
CA ARG A 124 -9.35 7.93 6.15
C ARG A 124 -10.27 8.91 6.87
N PRO A 125 -11.18 8.42 7.74
CA PRO A 125 -12.21 9.25 8.34
C PRO A 125 -11.63 10.25 9.36
N ALA A 126 -12.14 11.47 9.35
CA ALA A 126 -11.75 12.51 10.30
C ALA A 126 -12.29 12.24 11.71
N SER A 127 -13.40 11.52 11.83
CA SER A 127 -13.99 11.09 13.09
C SER A 127 -13.22 9.97 13.80
N SER A 128 -12.24 9.37 13.13
CA SER A 128 -11.34 8.32 13.65
C SER A 128 -9.91 8.62 13.20
N ASP A 129 -9.42 9.81 13.52
CA ASP A 129 -8.12 10.33 13.08
C ASP A 129 -6.91 9.64 13.74
N ASP A 130 -7.16 8.87 14.78
CA ASP A 130 -6.25 7.94 15.43
C ASP A 130 -6.03 6.64 14.62
N LEU A 131 -6.89 6.35 13.63
CA LEU A 131 -6.78 5.16 12.79
C LEU A 131 -6.14 5.47 11.44
N TYR A 132 -4.93 4.95 11.22
CA TYR A 132 -4.31 5.03 9.91
C TYR A 132 -4.66 3.81 9.05
N THR A 133 -5.89 3.77 8.55
CA THR A 133 -6.46 2.65 7.77
C THR A 133 -5.55 2.20 6.62
N HIS A 134 -4.92 3.15 5.91
CA HIS A 134 -4.02 2.89 4.79
C HIS A 134 -2.68 2.25 5.19
N ALA A 135 -2.35 2.27 6.47
CA ALA A 135 -1.17 1.60 6.99
C ALA A 135 -1.43 0.13 7.34
N LEU A 136 -2.70 -0.26 7.55
CA LEU A 136 -3.06 -1.60 8.06
C LEU A 136 -2.24 -1.93 9.32
N ASP A 137 -2.22 -0.98 10.25
CA ASP A 137 -1.51 -1.07 11.52
C ASP A 137 -2.30 -1.87 12.57
N ARG A 138 -1.83 -1.83 13.82
CA ARG A 138 -2.46 -2.53 14.92
C ARG A 138 -3.87 -2.03 15.19
N ASP A 139 -4.08 -0.72 15.18
CA ASP A 139 -5.36 -0.10 15.48
C ASP A 139 -6.38 -0.38 14.37
N ALA A 140 -5.96 -0.33 13.09
CA ALA A 140 -6.79 -0.75 11.97
C ALA A 140 -7.17 -2.24 12.02
N MET A 141 -6.31 -3.11 12.59
CA MET A 141 -6.64 -4.53 12.82
C MET A 141 -7.67 -4.71 13.93
N LEU A 142 -7.66 -3.85 14.95
CA LEU A 142 -8.50 -3.92 16.16
C LEU A 142 -9.70 -2.98 16.13
N ALA A 143 -9.85 -2.16 15.08
CA ALA A 143 -10.93 -1.18 14.96
C ALA A 143 -12.30 -1.81 15.27
N LYS A 144 -13.15 -1.08 16.00
CA LYS A 144 -14.48 -1.53 16.39
C LYS A 144 -15.51 -1.32 15.28
N GLU A 145 -15.34 -0.24 14.51
CA GLU A 145 -16.21 0.08 13.39
C GLU A 145 -16.04 -0.96 12.28
N PRO A 146 -17.15 -1.65 11.91
CA PRO A 146 -17.08 -2.73 10.91
C PRO A 146 -16.52 -2.27 9.54
N GLY A 147 -16.67 -0.98 9.19
CA GLY A 147 -16.13 -0.41 7.97
C GLY A 147 -14.61 -0.26 7.99
N LEU A 148 -14.02 -0.01 9.15
CA LEU A 148 -12.59 0.27 9.31
C LEU A 148 -11.78 -0.95 9.75
N ARG A 149 -12.47 -1.93 10.35
CA ARG A 149 -11.84 -3.14 10.87
C ARG A 149 -11.42 -4.10 9.76
N ARG A 150 -10.22 -4.64 9.88
CA ARG A 150 -9.73 -5.75 9.05
C ARG A 150 -9.88 -5.46 7.55
N LEU A 151 -9.32 -4.34 7.11
CA LEU A 151 -9.31 -3.96 5.69
C LEU A 151 -8.57 -4.98 4.82
N ASP A 152 -7.68 -5.77 5.40
CA ASP A 152 -7.06 -6.92 4.77
C ASP A 152 -8.09 -7.97 4.32
N LEU A 153 -9.06 -8.31 5.17
CA LEU A 153 -10.14 -9.24 4.83
C LEU A 153 -11.14 -8.64 3.83
N GLN A 154 -11.42 -7.34 3.95
CA GLN A 154 -12.24 -6.65 2.96
C GLN A 154 -11.57 -6.65 1.58
N LEU A 155 -10.24 -6.44 1.52
CA LEU A 155 -9.50 -6.52 0.27
C LEU A 155 -9.54 -7.93 -0.33
N LEU A 156 -9.41 -8.98 0.49
CA LEU A 156 -9.59 -10.36 0.01
C LEU A 156 -10.97 -10.57 -0.62
N ALA A 157 -12.02 -10.08 0.03
CA ALA A 157 -13.39 -10.17 -0.49
C ALA A 157 -13.55 -9.40 -1.82
N MET A 158 -12.93 -8.21 -1.94
CA MET A 158 -12.90 -7.44 -3.20
C MET A 158 -12.16 -8.19 -4.31
N ILE A 159 -11.04 -8.85 -3.99
CA ILE A 159 -10.29 -9.67 -4.96
C ILE A 159 -11.16 -10.83 -5.45
N ASP A 160 -11.85 -11.53 -4.56
CA ASP A 160 -12.71 -12.66 -4.92
C ASP A 160 -13.94 -12.20 -5.72
N ASP A 161 -14.53 -11.05 -5.41
CA ASP A 161 -15.60 -10.43 -6.21
C ASP A 161 -15.09 -10.01 -7.60
N ALA A 162 -13.91 -9.40 -7.70
CA ALA A 162 -13.31 -9.03 -8.98
C ALA A 162 -13.03 -10.26 -9.85
N ARG A 163 -12.56 -11.36 -9.25
CA ARG A 163 -12.36 -12.64 -9.95
C ARG A 163 -13.67 -13.19 -10.51
N ALA A 164 -14.75 -13.14 -9.72
CA ALA A 164 -16.06 -13.55 -10.17
C ALA A 164 -16.57 -12.70 -11.35
N LYS A 165 -16.37 -11.38 -11.30
CA LYS A 165 -16.74 -10.46 -12.39
C LYS A 165 -15.93 -10.72 -13.67
N LEU A 166 -14.63 -10.96 -13.54
CA LEU A 166 -13.77 -11.33 -14.67
C LEU A 166 -14.21 -12.68 -15.28
N ALA A 167 -14.56 -13.66 -14.44
CA ALA A 167 -15.06 -14.96 -14.89
C ALA A 167 -16.37 -14.82 -15.67
N ALA A 168 -17.27 -13.91 -15.26
CA ALA A 168 -18.50 -13.62 -16.00
C ALA A 168 -18.24 -12.99 -17.38
N GLU A 169 -17.09 -12.31 -17.57
CA GLU A 169 -16.59 -11.84 -18.87
C GLU A 169 -15.78 -12.91 -19.62
N GLY A 170 -15.71 -14.15 -19.11
CA GLY A 170 -14.93 -15.25 -19.68
C GLY A 170 -13.42 -15.17 -19.43
N ILE A 171 -12.98 -14.32 -18.49
CA ILE A 171 -11.58 -14.15 -18.10
C ILE A 171 -11.34 -14.87 -16.78
N ARG A 172 -10.64 -16.00 -16.81
CA ARG A 172 -10.26 -16.69 -15.56
C ARG A 172 -9.12 -15.92 -14.85
N ALA A 173 -9.30 -15.63 -13.57
CA ALA A 173 -8.27 -14.99 -12.76
C ALA A 173 -7.67 -15.97 -11.73
N GLU A 174 -6.38 -15.83 -11.49
CA GLU A 174 -5.65 -16.60 -10.47
C GLU A 174 -6.12 -16.25 -9.07
N ASP A 175 -5.89 -17.15 -8.09
CA ASP A 175 -6.15 -16.90 -6.67
C ASP A 175 -5.16 -15.92 -6.07
N ARG A 176 -3.93 -15.92 -6.59
CA ARG A 176 -2.86 -15.03 -6.15
C ARG A 176 -2.77 -13.80 -7.04
N VAL A 177 -2.54 -12.66 -6.40
CA VAL A 177 -2.47 -11.35 -7.05
C VAL A 177 -1.05 -10.79 -7.08
N LEU A 178 -0.77 -9.89 -8.01
CA LEU A 178 0.34 -8.96 -7.92
C LEU A 178 -0.06 -7.79 -7.05
N MET A 179 0.87 -7.25 -6.26
CA MET A 179 0.62 -6.05 -5.48
C MET A 179 1.69 -4.98 -5.71
N HIS A 180 1.26 -3.73 -5.69
CA HIS A 180 2.17 -2.58 -5.68
C HIS A 180 1.67 -1.54 -4.69
N GLY A 181 2.60 -0.99 -3.89
CA GLY A 181 2.32 0.12 -3.00
C GLY A 181 3.56 0.96 -2.73
N HIS A 182 3.34 2.26 -2.49
CA HIS A 182 4.37 3.21 -2.10
C HIS A 182 3.84 4.04 -0.93
N SER A 183 4.70 4.45 0.00
CA SER A 183 4.30 5.21 1.19
C SER A 183 3.33 4.40 2.07
N ALA A 184 2.19 4.94 2.46
CA ALA A 184 1.16 4.22 3.22
C ALA A 184 0.66 2.97 2.49
N ALA A 185 0.43 3.04 1.17
CA ALA A 185 0.12 1.85 0.38
C ALA A 185 1.27 0.82 0.40
N GLY A 186 2.53 1.26 0.52
CA GLY A 186 3.69 0.39 0.74
C GLY A 186 3.64 -0.32 2.09
N MET A 187 3.25 0.40 3.15
CA MET A 187 3.01 -0.19 4.48
C MET A 187 1.91 -1.26 4.39
N PHE A 188 0.78 -0.92 3.76
CA PHE A 188 -0.33 -1.84 3.56
C PHE A 188 0.11 -3.11 2.83
N VAL A 189 0.79 -2.98 1.69
CA VAL A 189 1.25 -4.13 0.90
C VAL A 189 2.22 -5.01 1.68
N ASN A 190 3.20 -4.42 2.38
CA ASN A 190 4.13 -5.17 3.22
C ASN A 190 3.40 -6.00 4.28
N ARG A 191 2.46 -5.39 5.00
CA ARG A 191 1.70 -6.02 6.08
C ARG A 191 0.70 -7.05 5.53
N PHE A 192 0.07 -6.75 4.41
CA PHE A 192 -0.83 -7.69 3.72
C PHE A 192 -0.11 -8.98 3.27
N VAL A 193 1.12 -8.87 2.76
CA VAL A 193 1.95 -10.03 2.41
C VAL A 193 2.20 -10.92 3.62
N LEU A 194 2.48 -10.34 4.79
CA LEU A 194 2.70 -11.12 6.02
C LEU A 194 1.41 -11.74 6.56
N LEU A 195 0.28 -11.05 6.40
CA LEU A 195 -1.04 -11.56 6.78
C LEU A 195 -1.55 -12.65 5.84
N HIS A 196 -1.32 -12.51 4.53
CA HIS A 196 -1.93 -13.35 3.49
C HIS A 196 -0.94 -13.77 2.41
N PRO A 197 0.21 -14.39 2.77
CA PRO A 197 1.24 -14.78 1.80
C PRO A 197 0.71 -15.75 0.73
N GLU A 198 -0.30 -16.57 1.07
CA GLU A 198 -0.94 -17.50 0.15
C GLU A 198 -1.72 -16.82 -0.98
N ARG A 199 -2.08 -15.55 -0.81
CA ARG A 199 -2.86 -14.77 -1.78
C ARG A 199 -1.99 -13.86 -2.63
N VAL A 200 -0.68 -13.77 -2.37
CA VAL A 200 0.24 -12.89 -3.10
C VAL A 200 1.16 -13.70 -3.99
N LYS A 201 1.22 -13.32 -5.27
CA LYS A 201 2.09 -13.92 -6.30
C LYS A 201 3.47 -13.25 -6.33
N ALA A 202 3.49 -11.93 -6.27
CA ALA A 202 4.67 -11.08 -6.10
C ALA A 202 4.23 -9.69 -5.64
N ALA A 203 5.11 -8.94 -4.97
CA ALA A 203 4.79 -7.59 -4.53
C ALA A 203 5.97 -6.62 -4.64
N THR A 204 5.66 -5.35 -4.97
CA THR A 204 6.60 -4.23 -4.89
C THR A 204 6.18 -3.29 -3.78
N ILE A 205 7.13 -2.93 -2.91
CA ILE A 205 6.92 -2.24 -1.64
C ILE A 205 7.87 -1.05 -1.58
N GLY A 206 7.35 0.14 -1.87
CA GLY A 206 8.13 1.38 -1.89
C GLY A 206 7.97 2.18 -0.61
N ALA A 207 9.08 2.65 -0.06
CA ALA A 207 9.11 3.61 1.05
C ALA A 207 8.06 3.36 2.14
N PRO A 208 8.01 2.17 2.77
CA PRO A 208 6.91 1.73 3.63
C PRO A 208 6.93 2.45 4.99
N GLY A 209 6.63 3.76 5.00
CA GLY A 209 6.45 4.57 6.21
C GLY A 209 7.66 4.63 7.14
N GLY A 210 8.88 4.54 6.61
CA GLY A 210 10.11 4.60 7.40
C GLY A 210 10.49 3.30 8.13
N TRP A 211 9.60 2.30 8.15
CA TRP A 211 9.87 0.99 8.74
C TRP A 211 9.05 -0.12 8.06
N PRO A 212 9.68 -1.09 7.37
CA PRO A 212 8.98 -2.29 6.94
C PRO A 212 8.74 -3.23 8.14
N THR A 213 7.54 -3.77 8.28
CA THR A 213 7.25 -4.80 9.27
C THR A 213 8.15 -6.01 9.03
N LEU A 214 8.88 -6.46 10.06
CA LEU A 214 9.82 -7.56 9.97
C LEU A 214 9.13 -8.93 10.08
N PRO A 215 9.57 -9.94 9.32
CA PRO A 215 9.01 -11.30 9.40
C PRO A 215 9.57 -12.12 10.57
N VAL A 216 9.95 -11.47 11.68
CA VAL A 216 10.50 -12.08 12.88
C VAL A 216 9.72 -11.71 14.13
N ALA A 217 9.63 -12.63 15.07
CA ALA A 217 8.95 -12.42 16.35
C ALA A 217 9.83 -11.71 17.41
N ALA A 218 11.15 -11.72 17.22
CA ALA A 218 12.11 -11.11 18.15
C ALA A 218 13.38 -10.69 17.43
N HIS A 219 14.05 -9.66 17.96
CA HIS A 219 15.38 -9.24 17.54
C HIS A 219 16.10 -8.56 18.72
N GLY A 220 17.42 -8.79 18.87
CA GLY A 220 18.22 -8.22 19.96
C GLY A 220 17.68 -8.57 21.37
N GLY A 221 17.09 -9.75 21.56
CA GLY A 221 16.47 -10.14 22.83
C GLY A 221 15.13 -9.48 23.11
N ARG A 222 14.60 -8.64 22.21
CA ARG A 222 13.32 -7.93 22.36
C ARG A 222 12.24 -8.58 21.52
N ARG A 223 11.05 -8.72 22.08
CA ARG A 223 9.88 -9.20 21.35
C ARG A 223 9.37 -8.10 20.42
N LEU A 224 9.13 -8.43 19.15
CA LEU A 224 8.65 -7.51 18.13
C LEU A 224 7.18 -7.80 17.82
N ARG A 225 6.27 -7.08 18.49
CA ARG A 225 4.83 -7.19 18.20
C ARG A 225 4.51 -6.49 16.87
N PHE A 226 3.36 -6.80 16.30
CA PHE A 226 2.86 -6.12 15.10
C PHE A 226 2.51 -4.64 15.43
N PRO A 227 2.92 -3.65 14.62
CA PRO A 227 3.47 -3.78 13.27
C PRO A 227 5.02 -3.72 13.19
N VAL A 228 5.76 -3.79 14.29
CA VAL A 228 7.24 -3.82 14.26
C VAL A 228 7.75 -5.13 13.69
N GLY A 229 7.19 -6.23 14.15
CA GLY A 229 7.44 -7.59 13.71
C GLY A 229 6.17 -8.43 13.74
N VAL A 230 6.30 -9.76 13.93
CA VAL A 230 5.16 -10.70 13.82
C VAL A 230 4.85 -11.47 15.10
N ALA A 231 5.37 -11.04 16.28
CA ALA A 231 5.29 -11.81 17.52
C ALA A 231 3.86 -12.13 17.99
N ASP A 232 2.90 -11.28 17.66
CA ASP A 232 1.49 -11.44 18.04
C ASP A 232 0.55 -11.35 16.82
N LEU A 233 1.11 -11.37 15.60
CA LEU A 233 0.35 -11.31 14.36
C LEU A 233 -0.71 -12.41 14.31
N GLY A 234 -0.39 -13.60 14.81
CA GLY A 234 -1.33 -14.72 14.86
C GLY A 234 -2.57 -14.45 15.70
N ALA A 235 -2.42 -13.76 16.83
CA ALA A 235 -3.54 -13.38 17.68
C ALA A 235 -4.42 -12.30 17.01
N LEU A 236 -3.81 -11.33 16.33
CA LEU A 236 -4.53 -10.27 15.60
C LEU A 236 -5.24 -10.81 14.36
N ALA A 237 -4.59 -11.71 13.63
CA ALA A 237 -5.11 -12.28 12.38
C ALA A 237 -6.11 -13.43 12.60
N GLY A 238 -6.13 -14.04 13.80
CA GLY A 238 -6.90 -15.25 14.09
C GLY A 238 -6.29 -16.52 13.50
N ARG A 239 -5.03 -16.46 13.01
CA ARG A 239 -4.27 -17.60 12.45
C ARG A 239 -2.77 -17.37 12.59
N PRO A 240 -1.95 -18.42 12.73
CA PRO A 240 -0.50 -18.28 12.81
C PRO A 240 0.11 -17.61 11.56
N PHE A 241 1.20 -16.86 11.76
CA PHE A 241 2.01 -16.36 10.66
C PHE A 241 2.66 -17.55 9.90
N ASP A 242 2.40 -17.63 8.59
CA ASP A 242 2.97 -18.68 7.74
C ASP A 242 4.29 -18.21 7.08
N LEU A 243 5.37 -18.31 7.83
CA LEU A 243 6.71 -17.98 7.33
C LEU A 243 7.10 -18.80 6.11
N ARG A 244 6.70 -20.09 6.06
CA ARG A 244 7.02 -20.96 4.92
C ARG A 244 6.44 -20.40 3.63
N ARG A 245 5.17 -20.01 3.63
CA ARG A 245 4.54 -19.38 2.45
C ARG A 245 5.09 -18.00 2.17
N ALA A 246 5.39 -17.20 3.19
CA ALA A 246 5.98 -15.88 3.01
C ALA A 246 7.36 -15.97 2.31
N ARG A 247 8.16 -17.00 2.58
CA ARG A 247 9.44 -17.28 1.90
C ARG A 247 9.30 -17.55 0.40
N GLU A 248 8.13 -17.98 -0.05
CA GLU A 248 7.86 -18.29 -1.45
C GLU A 248 7.49 -17.04 -2.26
N VAL A 249 7.12 -15.92 -1.61
CA VAL A 249 6.66 -14.69 -2.28
C VAL A 249 7.85 -13.85 -2.72
N PRO A 250 8.02 -13.56 -4.03
CA PRO A 250 8.99 -12.59 -4.50
C PRO A 250 8.60 -11.17 -4.05
N LEU A 251 9.55 -10.47 -3.42
CA LEU A 251 9.34 -9.12 -2.91
C LEU A 251 10.42 -8.17 -3.44
N TYR A 252 10.01 -7.00 -3.88
CA TYR A 252 10.89 -5.92 -4.28
C TYR A 252 10.64 -4.70 -3.39
N PHE A 253 11.56 -4.46 -2.46
CA PHE A 253 11.55 -3.28 -1.60
C PHE A 253 12.40 -2.18 -2.23
N PHE A 254 11.91 -0.95 -2.23
CA PHE A 254 12.66 0.18 -2.76
C PHE A 254 12.46 1.45 -1.95
N LEU A 255 13.50 2.31 -1.94
CA LEU A 255 13.54 3.56 -1.20
C LEU A 255 14.39 4.60 -1.93
N GLY A 256 13.99 5.85 -1.91
CA GLY A 256 14.89 6.97 -2.29
C GLY A 256 15.94 7.22 -1.21
N ALA A 257 17.20 7.40 -1.58
CA ALA A 257 18.29 7.62 -0.60
C ALA A 257 18.13 8.90 0.22
N ARG A 258 17.34 9.86 -0.27
CA ARG A 258 17.00 11.11 0.42
C ARG A 258 15.58 11.14 0.97
N ASP A 259 14.93 9.98 1.03
CA ASP A 259 13.59 9.88 1.60
C ASP A 259 13.62 10.09 3.12
N THR A 260 12.93 11.11 3.58
CA THR A 260 12.78 11.46 5.00
C THR A 260 11.35 11.25 5.51
N ASN A 261 10.46 10.71 4.67
CA ASN A 261 9.09 10.43 5.11
C ASN A 261 9.10 9.28 6.13
N ASP A 262 8.62 9.55 7.32
CA ASP A 262 8.70 8.66 8.47
C ASP A 262 7.39 8.65 9.24
N SER A 263 6.70 7.53 9.25
CA SER A 263 5.48 7.33 10.02
C SER A 263 5.73 6.85 11.45
N VAL A 264 6.97 6.43 11.78
CA VAL A 264 7.30 5.91 13.12
C VAL A 264 7.06 6.94 14.23
N PRO A 265 7.32 8.25 14.05
CA PRO A 265 7.05 9.26 15.08
C PRO A 265 5.56 9.57 15.33
N TYR A 266 4.63 9.08 14.49
CA TYR A 266 3.22 9.44 14.57
C TYR A 266 2.39 8.39 15.31
N ASP A 267 1.52 8.85 16.22
CA ASP A 267 0.70 8.00 17.08
C ASP A 267 -0.39 7.23 16.31
N ASP A 268 -0.81 7.75 15.16
CA ASP A 268 -1.76 7.07 14.26
C ASP A 268 -1.16 5.88 13.49
N SER A 269 0.16 5.66 13.60
CA SER A 269 0.86 4.59 12.87
C SER A 269 1.58 3.60 13.77
N TYR A 270 2.08 4.07 14.92
CA TYR A 270 2.83 3.28 15.90
C TYR A 270 2.52 3.69 17.33
N ASP A 271 2.10 2.74 18.14
CA ASP A 271 2.00 2.94 19.58
C ASP A 271 3.33 3.46 20.17
N PRO A 272 3.31 4.22 21.28
CA PRO A 272 4.53 4.74 21.91
C PRO A 272 5.59 3.67 22.21
N GLU A 273 5.16 2.47 22.63
CA GLU A 273 6.06 1.34 22.90
C GLU A 273 6.73 0.81 21.62
N ASP A 274 5.97 0.67 20.54
CA ASP A 274 6.48 0.19 19.25
C ASP A 274 7.46 1.20 18.65
N ARG A 275 7.12 2.48 18.74
CA ARG A 275 8.01 3.58 18.35
C ARG A 275 9.32 3.53 19.12
N ALA A 276 9.27 3.47 20.46
CA ALA A 276 10.46 3.40 21.28
C ALA A 276 11.35 2.22 20.89
N LEU A 277 10.73 1.06 20.63
CA LEU A 277 11.42 -0.16 20.22
C LEU A 277 12.11 -0.02 18.85
N VAL A 278 11.42 0.58 17.87
CA VAL A 278 12.01 0.84 16.53
C VAL A 278 13.20 1.79 16.63
N LEU A 279 13.07 2.88 17.40
CA LEU A 279 14.14 3.87 17.56
C LEU A 279 15.34 3.30 18.30
N GLU A 280 15.12 2.52 19.37
CA GLU A 280 16.16 1.87 20.17
C GLU A 280 16.97 0.85 19.35
N LEU A 281 16.28 -0.07 18.67
CA LEU A 281 16.96 -1.21 18.04
C LEU A 281 17.51 -0.88 16.65
N PHE A 282 16.85 0.01 15.92
CA PHE A 282 17.11 0.16 14.48
C PHE A 282 17.57 1.56 14.08
N GLY A 283 17.36 2.56 14.92
CA GLY A 283 17.87 3.91 14.73
C GLY A 283 16.79 4.98 14.45
N PRO A 284 17.21 6.27 14.49
CA PRO A 284 16.28 7.38 14.55
C PRO A 284 15.66 7.80 13.22
N THR A 285 16.21 7.37 12.08
CA THR A 285 15.75 7.81 10.76
C THR A 285 15.48 6.64 9.80
N PRO A 286 14.64 6.82 8.77
CA PRO A 286 14.44 5.81 7.75
C PRO A 286 15.75 5.31 7.12
N ALA A 287 16.67 6.22 6.82
CA ALA A 287 17.98 5.89 6.23
C ALA A 287 18.84 5.00 7.15
N ALA A 288 18.80 5.21 8.48
CA ALA A 288 19.52 4.39 9.44
C ALA A 288 18.89 2.99 9.59
N ARG A 289 17.56 2.91 9.54
CA ARG A 289 16.80 1.66 9.72
C ARG A 289 16.84 0.76 8.50
N TRP A 290 16.85 1.35 7.30
CA TRP A 290 16.69 0.63 6.05
C TRP A 290 17.68 -0.51 5.82
N PRO A 291 19.01 -0.33 5.97
CA PRO A 291 19.95 -1.43 5.78
C PRO A 291 19.77 -2.56 6.80
N ARG A 292 19.42 -2.23 8.05
CA ARG A 292 19.17 -3.23 9.10
C ARG A 292 17.89 -4.04 8.83
N ALA A 293 16.84 -3.36 8.41
CA ALA A 293 15.60 -4.01 8.00
C ALA A 293 15.84 -4.92 6.80
N ALA A 294 16.61 -4.47 5.80
CA ALA A 294 16.95 -5.25 4.62
C ALA A 294 17.74 -6.53 4.97
N GLU A 295 18.68 -6.47 5.91
CA GLU A 295 19.43 -7.61 6.39
C GLU A 295 18.50 -8.68 6.99
N ILE A 296 17.64 -8.28 7.94
CA ILE A 296 16.72 -9.19 8.63
C ILE A 296 15.69 -9.79 7.66
N VAL A 297 15.10 -8.94 6.81
CA VAL A 297 14.09 -9.41 5.85
C VAL A 297 14.70 -10.40 4.86
N ARG A 298 15.91 -10.15 4.33
CA ARG A 298 16.59 -11.08 3.39
C ARG A 298 16.96 -12.40 4.04
N ALA A 299 17.34 -12.40 5.32
CA ALA A 299 17.64 -13.62 6.05
C ALA A 299 16.42 -14.53 6.18
N GLU A 300 15.25 -13.96 6.40
CA GLU A 300 14.00 -14.69 6.57
C GLU A 300 13.23 -14.95 5.29
N LEU A 301 13.24 -13.99 4.36
CA LEU A 301 12.52 -14.04 3.08
C LEU A 301 13.53 -14.01 1.92
N PRO A 302 14.09 -15.15 1.51
CA PRO A 302 15.21 -15.22 0.56
C PRO A 302 14.86 -14.71 -0.85
N ARG A 303 13.57 -14.51 -1.15
CA ARG A 303 13.10 -13.92 -2.41
C ARG A 303 12.85 -12.42 -2.31
N ALA A 304 13.23 -11.78 -1.20
CA ALA A 304 13.16 -10.33 -1.05
C ALA A 304 14.43 -9.65 -1.59
N THR A 305 14.24 -8.65 -2.43
CA THR A 305 15.28 -7.77 -2.93
C THR A 305 15.05 -6.34 -2.43
N PHE A 306 16.13 -5.60 -2.22
CA PHE A 306 16.08 -4.22 -1.74
C PHE A 306 16.92 -3.34 -2.66
N HIS A 307 16.36 -2.22 -3.09
CA HIS A 307 17.06 -1.22 -3.89
C HIS A 307 16.91 0.17 -3.28
N THR A 308 18.03 0.91 -3.24
CA THR A 308 18.05 2.29 -2.78
C THR A 308 18.48 3.19 -3.94
N TYR A 309 17.65 4.19 -4.29
CA TYR A 309 17.88 5.05 -5.44
C TYR A 309 18.62 6.33 -5.02
N PRO A 310 19.86 6.55 -5.48
CA PRO A 310 20.63 7.73 -5.16
C PRO A 310 19.93 9.01 -5.62
N GLY A 311 19.94 10.03 -4.77
CA GLY A 311 19.42 11.35 -5.11
C GLY A 311 17.89 11.50 -5.12
N VAL A 312 17.14 10.43 -4.90
CA VAL A 312 15.66 10.41 -4.92
C VAL A 312 15.11 10.62 -3.50
N GLY A 313 14.05 11.42 -3.37
CA GLY A 313 13.27 11.64 -2.14
C GLY A 313 12.09 10.67 -2.00
N HIS A 314 10.95 11.21 -1.51
CA HIS A 314 9.72 10.43 -1.30
C HIS A 314 8.82 10.44 -2.55
N GLU A 315 9.36 10.06 -3.69
CA GLU A 315 8.63 9.96 -4.96
C GLU A 315 8.96 8.63 -5.68
N ILE A 316 8.17 8.31 -6.71
CA ILE A 316 8.50 7.26 -7.66
C ILE A 316 8.83 7.92 -9.00
N ASN A 317 10.11 7.92 -9.39
CA ASN A 317 10.55 8.44 -10.66
C ASN A 317 10.46 7.39 -11.80
N GLN A 318 10.83 7.79 -13.02
CA GLN A 318 10.75 6.94 -14.20
C GLN A 318 11.62 5.67 -14.09
N ALA A 319 12.81 5.77 -13.52
CA ALA A 319 13.70 4.61 -13.33
C ALA A 319 13.10 3.60 -12.35
N MET A 320 12.54 4.08 -11.24
CA MET A 320 11.83 3.23 -10.27
C MET A 320 10.65 2.51 -10.91
N TRP A 321 9.86 3.21 -11.74
CA TRP A 321 8.77 2.58 -12.48
C TRP A 321 9.26 1.51 -13.44
N ALA A 322 10.39 1.74 -14.14
CA ALA A 322 10.98 0.74 -15.03
C ALA A 322 11.36 -0.54 -14.28
N ASP A 323 11.97 -0.40 -13.10
CA ASP A 323 12.35 -1.54 -12.26
C ASP A 323 11.13 -2.26 -11.66
N ILE A 324 10.09 -1.52 -11.24
CA ILE A 324 8.81 -2.09 -10.80
C ILE A 324 8.20 -2.96 -11.90
N TRP A 325 8.16 -2.47 -13.14
CA TRP A 325 7.62 -3.23 -14.27
C TRP A 325 8.49 -4.42 -14.64
N ALA A 326 9.81 -4.26 -14.60
CA ALA A 326 10.76 -5.34 -14.84
C ALA A 326 10.62 -6.46 -13.80
N PHE A 327 10.38 -6.10 -12.54
CA PHE A 327 10.14 -7.07 -11.48
C PHE A 327 8.78 -7.77 -11.61
N LEU A 328 7.69 -7.03 -11.82
CA LEU A 328 6.34 -7.61 -11.87
C LEU A 328 6.04 -8.36 -13.19
N GLY A 329 6.64 -7.94 -14.30
CA GLY A 329 6.36 -8.50 -15.66
C GLY A 329 6.48 -10.01 -15.75
N PRO A 330 7.57 -10.65 -15.31
CA PRO A 330 7.71 -12.11 -15.34
C PRO A 330 6.65 -12.85 -14.50
N HIS A 331 6.07 -12.20 -13.50
CA HIS A 331 5.01 -12.76 -12.67
C HIS A 331 3.61 -12.51 -13.26
N ALA A 332 3.46 -11.49 -14.11
CA ALA A 332 2.21 -11.21 -14.83
C ALA A 332 1.95 -12.20 -15.96
N ALA A 333 3.02 -12.64 -16.64
CA ALA A 333 2.96 -13.45 -17.86
C ALA A 333 2.84 -14.97 -17.65
N ARG A 334 3.00 -15.46 -16.41
CA ARG A 334 3.05 -16.90 -16.08
C ARG A 334 1.74 -17.40 -15.55
#